data_66880d02cec2bc7d62719ae028aabd3b
#
_entry.id   66880d02cec2bc7d62719ae028aabd3b
#
_cell.length_a   1.000
_cell.length_b   1.000
_cell.length_c   1.000
_cell.angle_alpha   90.00
_cell.angle_beta   90.00
_cell.angle_gamma   90.00
#
_symmetry.space_group_name_H-M   'P 1'
#
loop_
_entity.id
_entity.type
_entity.pdbx_description
1 polymer ?
#
loop_
_entity_poly.entity_id
_entity_poly.type
_entity_poly.pdbx_seq_one_letter_code
_entity_poly.pdbx_strand_id
1 'polypeptide(L)'
;MFGADKQYLTVSINDGVIKIAQAATSGSLDKVARGTFTAIPGGDEAVRVLRSLLAPFNRKAPVICVIPANAATAKNIEVPSTDPEEIKSIINLQASRHTPYSREEVLISYINLGLSASNNTRLLLVIVHRDLVKERVSIMERAGLNIDKILFVPEAQARFYSKGLNLKKDVPPFGIIDFTLNAASFIVISKGSLLFVRHIPVGIKAIMEGADALSKLQDELKKSMDAFTQEDGNAAPGSYVVTTANEAVANILPALKENLKVEFKVFEFSKFISGSAGPRKKLQSNFGDDSFLDVIAPATMANKCEISLMPDEMVLKKTVERQSREASMSGVAAIFLMLLVGGMIMSNIYFKDTFLNKNLREQFAPQKEQVEKLESQMNKVKLVRGFLAHRMVSLDIIHELYTITPHSIYLNDIAMDEDGTVTIDGISNSMSEVFSYVKSLDDSAMFKEAQTKSTTTKKDNGKDVAAFEIEFKLADTKEPA
;
A
#
# COMPACT_ATOMS: atom_id res chain seq x y z
N MET A 1 19.44 -12.34 0.24
CA MET A 1 18.11 -12.44 0.88
C MET A 1 17.65 -13.88 0.75
N PHE A 2 17.65 -14.64 1.82
CA PHE A 2 17.01 -15.96 1.87
C PHE A 2 15.51 -15.75 1.72
N GLY A 3 14.94 -16.15 0.59
CA GLY A 3 13.50 -16.05 0.35
C GLY A 3 12.77 -16.86 1.43
N ALA A 4 11.86 -16.21 2.13
CA ALA A 4 11.00 -16.87 3.11
C ALA A 4 10.37 -18.12 2.49
N ASP A 5 10.44 -19.24 3.18
CA ASP A 5 9.89 -20.53 2.74
C ASP A 5 8.36 -20.39 2.61
N LYS A 6 7.91 -20.23 1.37
CA LYS A 6 6.50 -19.93 1.09
C LYS A 6 5.70 -21.23 1.07
N GLN A 7 4.71 -21.32 1.96
CA GLN A 7 3.75 -22.42 1.95
C GLN A 7 2.64 -22.20 0.92
N TYR A 8 2.30 -23.27 0.21
CA TYR A 8 1.19 -23.31 -0.74
C TYR A 8 0.16 -24.35 -0.35
N LEU A 9 -1.10 -24.05 -0.60
CA LEU A 9 -2.22 -24.96 -0.52
C LEU A 9 -2.57 -25.44 -1.92
N THR A 10 -2.30 -26.70 -2.22
CA THR A 10 -2.56 -27.28 -3.55
C THR A 10 -3.80 -28.16 -3.50
N VAL A 11 -4.66 -27.97 -4.49
CA VAL A 11 -5.91 -28.73 -4.62
C VAL A 11 -5.98 -29.37 -6.00
N SER A 12 -6.20 -30.68 -6.01
CA SER A 12 -6.47 -31.49 -7.20
C SER A 12 -7.94 -31.95 -7.14
N ILE A 13 -8.67 -31.76 -8.25
CA ILE A 13 -10.04 -32.23 -8.42
C ILE A 13 -10.07 -33.02 -9.73
N ASN A 14 -10.09 -34.35 -9.64
CA ASN A 14 -10.03 -35.21 -10.82
C ASN A 14 -10.72 -36.57 -10.54
N ASP A 15 -11.47 -37.07 -11.53
CA ASP A 15 -12.08 -38.43 -11.56
C ASP A 15 -12.80 -38.78 -10.25
N GLY A 16 -13.60 -37.85 -9.70
CA GLY A 16 -14.37 -38.06 -8.48
C GLY A 16 -13.54 -38.06 -7.20
N VAL A 17 -12.28 -37.62 -7.26
CA VAL A 17 -11.38 -37.54 -6.12
C VAL A 17 -10.89 -36.10 -5.92
N ILE A 18 -10.92 -35.63 -4.69
CA ILE A 18 -10.29 -34.38 -4.26
C ILE A 18 -9.09 -34.72 -3.41
N LYS A 19 -7.93 -34.17 -3.76
CA LYS A 19 -6.72 -34.26 -2.95
C LYS A 19 -6.27 -32.84 -2.60
N ILE A 20 -5.80 -32.69 -1.36
CA ILE A 20 -5.29 -31.42 -0.85
C ILE A 20 -3.94 -31.68 -0.17
N ALA A 21 -2.98 -30.84 -0.47
CA ALA A 21 -1.71 -30.79 0.25
C ALA A 21 -1.35 -29.36 0.63
N GLN A 22 -0.83 -29.20 1.82
CA GLN A 22 -0.16 -27.96 2.25
C GLN A 22 1.30 -28.24 2.45
N ALA A 23 2.13 -27.64 1.62
CA ALA A 23 3.58 -27.87 1.65
C ALA A 23 4.35 -26.59 1.33
N ALA A 24 5.58 -26.54 1.81
CA ALA A 24 6.49 -25.44 1.59
C ALA A 24 7.42 -25.70 0.38
N THR A 25 7.93 -24.64 -0.24
CA THR A 25 8.86 -24.73 -1.37
C THR A 25 10.19 -25.38 -1.02
N SER A 26 10.53 -25.45 0.27
CA SER A 26 11.68 -26.25 0.78
C SER A 26 11.48 -27.76 0.66
N GLY A 27 10.24 -28.24 0.50
CA GLY A 27 9.86 -29.65 0.52
C GLY A 27 9.26 -30.09 1.86
N SER A 28 8.98 -29.16 2.79
CA SER A 28 8.32 -29.48 4.05
C SER A 28 6.82 -29.65 3.85
N LEU A 29 6.31 -30.85 4.15
CA LEU A 29 4.90 -31.20 4.11
C LEU A 29 4.25 -30.94 5.48
N ASP A 30 3.21 -30.12 5.49
CA ASP A 30 2.46 -29.75 6.69
C ASP A 30 1.21 -30.62 6.87
N LYS A 31 0.36 -30.69 5.82
CA LYS A 31 -0.93 -31.39 5.90
C LYS A 31 -1.32 -32.01 4.56
N VAL A 32 -2.06 -33.11 4.64
CA VAL A 32 -2.69 -33.76 3.48
C VAL A 32 -4.11 -34.20 3.82
N ALA A 33 -4.97 -34.18 2.82
CA ALA A 33 -6.32 -34.71 2.90
C ALA A 33 -6.79 -35.27 1.54
N ARG A 34 -7.72 -36.21 1.59
CA ARG A 34 -8.37 -36.83 0.44
C ARG A 34 -9.84 -36.99 0.73
N GLY A 35 -10.67 -36.79 -0.29
CA GLY A 35 -12.10 -37.09 -0.27
C GLY A 35 -12.57 -37.55 -1.63
N THR A 36 -13.66 -38.29 -1.65
CA THR A 36 -14.32 -38.73 -2.88
C THR A 36 -15.65 -37.99 -3.04
N PHE A 37 -16.06 -37.79 -4.27
CA PHE A 37 -17.35 -37.19 -4.60
C PHE A 37 -17.90 -37.84 -5.87
N THR A 38 -19.20 -37.80 -6.03
CA THR A 38 -19.86 -38.21 -7.28
C THR A 38 -19.87 -37.02 -8.22
N ALA A 39 -19.38 -37.18 -9.45
CA ALA A 39 -19.39 -36.12 -10.43
C ALA A 39 -20.85 -35.85 -10.89
N ILE A 40 -21.46 -34.83 -10.28
CA ILE A 40 -22.80 -34.36 -10.62
C ILE A 40 -22.67 -33.02 -11.38
N PRO A 41 -23.47 -32.75 -12.41
CA PRO A 41 -23.51 -31.45 -13.07
C PRO A 41 -23.64 -30.29 -12.05
N GLY A 42 -22.83 -29.24 -12.20
CA GLY A 42 -22.79 -28.08 -11.29
C GLY A 42 -21.84 -28.21 -10.12
N GLY A 43 -21.28 -29.38 -9.83
CA GLY A 43 -20.18 -29.55 -8.85
C GLY A 43 -20.53 -29.31 -7.38
N ASP A 44 -21.81 -29.29 -6.99
CA ASP A 44 -22.25 -28.96 -5.62
C ASP A 44 -21.73 -29.95 -4.57
N GLU A 45 -21.64 -31.23 -4.92
CA GLU A 45 -21.07 -32.22 -4.02
C GLU A 45 -19.57 -32.04 -3.85
N ALA A 46 -18.85 -31.76 -4.94
CA ALA A 46 -17.42 -31.46 -4.88
C ALA A 46 -17.15 -30.22 -3.99
N VAL A 47 -17.98 -29.18 -4.07
CA VAL A 47 -17.90 -28.00 -3.21
C VAL A 47 -18.09 -28.35 -1.75
N ARG A 48 -19.08 -29.19 -1.40
CA ARG A 48 -19.33 -29.62 -0.02
C ARG A 48 -18.17 -30.44 0.53
N VAL A 49 -17.70 -31.42 -0.24
CA VAL A 49 -16.55 -32.26 0.16
C VAL A 49 -15.30 -31.41 0.31
N LEU A 50 -15.01 -30.51 -0.63
CA LEU A 50 -13.85 -29.63 -0.56
C LEU A 50 -13.91 -28.74 0.70
N ARG A 51 -15.07 -28.14 1.01
CA ARG A 51 -15.23 -27.34 2.25
C ARG A 51 -14.95 -28.12 3.52
N SER A 52 -15.44 -29.36 3.59
CA SER A 52 -15.20 -30.22 4.78
C SER A 52 -13.72 -30.57 4.93
N LEU A 53 -13.04 -30.84 3.83
CA LEU A 53 -11.62 -31.17 3.83
C LEU A 53 -10.72 -29.99 4.21
N LEU A 54 -11.16 -28.75 3.90
CA LEU A 54 -10.39 -27.53 4.15
C LEU A 54 -10.34 -27.09 5.61
N ALA A 55 -11.13 -27.69 6.51
CA ALA A 55 -11.20 -27.29 7.91
C ALA A 55 -9.81 -27.23 8.62
N PRO A 56 -8.89 -28.20 8.46
CA PRO A 56 -7.59 -28.19 9.13
C PRO A 56 -6.53 -27.32 8.42
N PHE A 57 -6.81 -26.78 7.24
CA PHE A 57 -5.82 -26.08 6.40
C PHE A 57 -5.80 -24.57 6.61
N ASN A 58 -4.65 -23.95 6.36
CA ASN A 58 -4.52 -22.50 6.36
C ASN A 58 -5.05 -21.91 5.05
N ARG A 59 -6.29 -21.41 5.06
CA ARG A 59 -6.95 -20.80 3.89
C ARG A 59 -6.35 -19.45 3.44
N LYS A 60 -5.45 -18.86 4.24
CA LYS A 60 -4.73 -17.62 3.87
C LYS A 60 -3.47 -17.92 3.05
N ALA A 61 -3.04 -19.17 2.98
CA ALA A 61 -1.93 -19.56 2.11
C ALA A 61 -2.34 -19.39 0.64
N PRO A 62 -1.40 -19.04 -0.24
CA PRO A 62 -1.67 -18.97 -1.68
C PRO A 62 -2.08 -20.35 -2.20
N VAL A 63 -3.12 -20.37 -3.01
CA VAL A 63 -3.77 -21.60 -3.46
C VAL A 63 -3.35 -21.93 -4.89
N ILE A 64 -3.01 -23.19 -5.11
CA ILE A 64 -2.68 -23.74 -6.43
C ILE A 64 -3.80 -24.70 -6.85
N CYS A 65 -4.42 -24.42 -7.98
CA CYS A 65 -5.24 -25.38 -8.73
C CYS A 65 -4.32 -26.19 -9.64
N VAL A 66 -4.50 -27.49 -9.72
CA VAL A 66 -3.67 -28.31 -10.60
C VAL A 66 -4.49 -28.95 -11.72
N ILE A 67 -3.84 -29.08 -12.87
CA ILE A 67 -4.38 -29.73 -14.07
C ILE A 67 -3.59 -31.03 -14.30
N PRO A 68 -4.20 -32.20 -14.20
CA PRO A 68 -3.56 -33.48 -14.43
C PRO A 68 -3.35 -33.77 -15.92
N ALA A 69 -2.55 -34.81 -16.22
CA ALA A 69 -2.23 -35.18 -17.59
C ALA A 69 -3.44 -35.55 -18.46
N ASN A 70 -4.46 -36.20 -17.89
CA ASN A 70 -5.70 -36.58 -18.62
C ASN A 70 -6.59 -35.39 -19.02
N ALA A 71 -6.35 -34.21 -18.44
CA ALA A 71 -7.12 -33.00 -18.67
C ALA A 71 -6.45 -32.04 -19.66
N ALA A 72 -5.27 -32.42 -20.19
CA ALA A 72 -4.49 -31.61 -21.10
C ALA A 72 -3.97 -32.44 -22.29
N THR A 73 -3.80 -31.80 -23.44
CA THR A 73 -3.04 -32.33 -24.55
C THR A 73 -1.65 -31.71 -24.55
N ALA A 74 -0.63 -32.55 -24.46
CA ALA A 74 0.75 -32.10 -24.58
C ALA A 74 1.35 -32.55 -25.91
N LYS A 75 2.05 -31.65 -26.62
CA LYS A 75 2.59 -31.92 -27.94
C LYS A 75 3.90 -31.18 -28.19
N ASN A 76 4.89 -31.88 -28.73
CA ASN A 76 6.11 -31.24 -29.15
C ASN A 76 5.93 -30.56 -30.52
N ILE A 77 6.39 -29.32 -30.64
CA ILE A 77 6.39 -28.54 -31.89
C ILE A 77 7.73 -27.82 -32.06
N GLU A 78 8.03 -27.48 -33.29
CA GLU A 78 9.15 -26.61 -33.64
C GLU A 78 8.65 -25.29 -34.22
N VAL A 79 9.24 -24.19 -33.78
CA VAL A 79 8.90 -22.82 -34.20
C VAL A 79 10.12 -22.13 -34.73
N PRO A 80 10.06 -21.48 -35.93
CA PRO A 80 11.21 -20.82 -36.56
C PRO A 80 11.49 -19.44 -35.99
N SER A 81 11.52 -19.32 -34.68
CA SER A 81 11.85 -18.09 -33.97
C SER A 81 12.46 -18.40 -32.59
N THR A 82 13.28 -17.49 -32.08
CA THR A 82 13.84 -17.52 -30.73
C THR A 82 13.31 -16.41 -29.85
N ASP A 83 12.55 -15.47 -30.42
CA ASP A 83 11.92 -14.36 -29.69
C ASP A 83 10.66 -14.83 -28.98
N PRO A 84 10.50 -14.62 -27.65
CA PRO A 84 9.34 -15.07 -26.88
C PRO A 84 8.00 -14.49 -27.35
N GLU A 85 7.96 -13.22 -27.79
CA GLU A 85 6.72 -12.59 -28.26
C GLU A 85 6.33 -13.12 -29.64
N GLU A 86 7.29 -13.34 -30.51
CA GLU A 86 7.07 -13.94 -31.81
C GLU A 86 6.61 -15.41 -31.69
N ILE A 87 7.26 -16.19 -30.80
CA ILE A 87 6.84 -17.54 -30.44
C ILE A 87 5.38 -17.57 -30.00
N LYS A 88 5.00 -16.67 -29.07
CA LYS A 88 3.63 -16.56 -28.58
C LYS A 88 2.64 -16.24 -29.70
N SER A 89 3.01 -15.35 -30.60
CA SER A 89 2.18 -14.99 -31.76
C SER A 89 1.99 -16.18 -32.69
N ILE A 90 3.07 -16.91 -33.02
CA ILE A 90 3.01 -18.11 -33.87
C ILE A 90 2.15 -19.20 -33.23
N ILE A 91 2.31 -19.48 -31.93
CA ILE A 91 1.51 -20.45 -31.20
C ILE A 91 0.02 -20.06 -31.27
N ASN A 92 -0.31 -18.80 -31.05
CA ASN A 92 -1.69 -18.32 -31.10
C ASN A 92 -2.32 -18.49 -32.49
N LEU A 93 -1.57 -18.22 -33.55
CA LEU A 93 -2.02 -18.39 -34.94
C LEU A 93 -2.17 -19.88 -35.33
N GLN A 94 -1.31 -20.74 -34.80
CA GLN A 94 -1.31 -22.16 -35.14
C GLN A 94 -2.11 -23.03 -34.15
N ALA A 95 -2.74 -22.44 -33.14
CA ALA A 95 -3.47 -23.17 -32.10
C ALA A 95 -4.46 -24.19 -32.68
N SER A 96 -5.25 -23.79 -33.68
CA SER A 96 -6.22 -24.62 -34.33
C SER A 96 -5.67 -25.83 -35.10
N ARG A 97 -4.35 -25.84 -35.40
CA ARG A 97 -3.67 -26.98 -36.04
C ARG A 97 -3.33 -28.09 -35.04
N HIS A 98 -3.30 -27.77 -33.77
CA HIS A 98 -2.86 -28.68 -32.71
C HIS A 98 -4.01 -29.20 -31.84
N THR A 99 -5.24 -28.69 -32.04
CA THR A 99 -6.44 -29.07 -31.33
C THR A 99 -7.66 -28.92 -32.21
N PRO A 100 -8.72 -29.75 -32.06
CA PRO A 100 -10.00 -29.61 -32.79
C PRO A 100 -10.83 -28.42 -32.31
N TYR A 101 -10.39 -27.73 -31.25
CA TYR A 101 -11.12 -26.63 -30.64
C TYR A 101 -10.68 -25.26 -31.18
N SER A 102 -11.56 -24.27 -31.10
CA SER A 102 -11.22 -22.89 -31.44
C SER A 102 -10.20 -22.30 -30.42
N ARG A 103 -9.49 -21.24 -30.82
CA ARG A 103 -8.51 -20.58 -29.94
C ARG A 103 -9.14 -20.06 -28.65
N GLU A 104 -10.39 -19.64 -28.69
CA GLU A 104 -11.13 -19.09 -27.55
C GLU A 104 -11.56 -20.15 -26.54
N GLU A 105 -11.73 -21.40 -27.00
CA GLU A 105 -12.12 -22.53 -26.17
C GLU A 105 -10.97 -23.17 -25.42
N VAL A 106 -9.72 -22.80 -25.74
CA VAL A 106 -8.54 -23.42 -25.13
C VAL A 106 -7.65 -22.41 -24.40
N LEU A 107 -6.96 -22.93 -23.41
CA LEU A 107 -5.82 -22.27 -22.76
C LEU A 107 -4.55 -22.96 -23.24
N ILE A 108 -3.56 -22.18 -23.67
CA ILE A 108 -2.33 -22.69 -24.22
C ILE A 108 -1.16 -22.11 -23.44
N SER A 109 -0.25 -22.99 -23.04
CA SER A 109 1.02 -22.62 -22.44
C SER A 109 2.12 -23.53 -23.00
N TYR A 110 3.39 -23.19 -22.83
CA TYR A 110 4.49 -23.98 -23.36
C TYR A 110 5.72 -23.95 -22.47
N ILE A 111 6.57 -24.97 -22.65
CA ILE A 111 7.93 -25.01 -22.12
C ILE A 111 8.89 -24.89 -23.30
N ASN A 112 9.90 -24.03 -23.18
CA ASN A 112 10.99 -23.95 -24.15
C ASN A 112 12.00 -25.05 -23.85
N LEU A 113 12.17 -25.99 -24.82
CA LEU A 113 13.09 -27.12 -24.72
C LEU A 113 14.47 -26.82 -25.31
N GLY A 114 14.67 -25.61 -25.82
CA GLY A 114 15.92 -25.21 -26.49
C GLY A 114 15.85 -25.30 -28.00
N LEU A 115 17.00 -25.17 -28.65
CA LEU A 115 17.11 -25.19 -30.12
C LEU A 115 17.21 -26.61 -30.65
N SER A 116 16.56 -26.86 -31.80
CA SER A 116 16.72 -28.07 -32.58
C SER A 116 17.97 -27.99 -33.45
N ALA A 117 18.35 -29.10 -34.11
CA ALA A 117 19.46 -29.15 -35.07
C ALA A 117 19.23 -28.22 -36.27
N SER A 118 17.97 -27.91 -36.60
CA SER A 118 17.57 -26.97 -37.66
C SER A 118 17.55 -25.50 -37.21
N ASN A 119 18.04 -25.18 -36.02
CA ASN A 119 18.04 -23.85 -35.41
C ASN A 119 16.62 -23.28 -35.12
N ASN A 120 15.61 -24.15 -35.12
CA ASN A 120 14.26 -23.81 -34.66
C ASN A 120 14.14 -23.98 -33.13
N THR A 121 13.25 -23.23 -32.48
CA THR A 121 12.95 -23.45 -31.07
C THR A 121 12.01 -24.62 -30.89
N ARG A 122 12.43 -25.62 -30.10
CA ARG A 122 11.58 -26.75 -29.71
C ARG A 122 10.76 -26.37 -28.50
N LEU A 123 9.47 -26.63 -28.59
CA LEU A 123 8.50 -26.31 -27.52
C LEU A 123 7.66 -27.53 -27.17
N LEU A 124 7.47 -27.78 -25.88
CA LEU A 124 6.40 -28.64 -25.41
C LEU A 124 5.14 -27.76 -25.18
N LEU A 125 4.19 -27.88 -26.08
CA LEU A 125 2.92 -27.16 -26.02
C LEU A 125 1.94 -27.92 -25.13
N VAL A 126 1.27 -27.23 -24.22
CA VAL A 126 0.22 -27.79 -23.35
C VAL A 126 -1.07 -27.04 -23.60
N ILE A 127 -2.09 -27.77 -24.00
CA ILE A 127 -3.39 -27.27 -24.40
C ILE A 127 -4.44 -27.86 -23.46
N VAL A 128 -5.29 -27.00 -22.87
CA VAL A 128 -6.37 -27.40 -21.95
C VAL A 128 -7.65 -26.70 -22.36
N HIS A 129 -8.76 -27.44 -22.32
CA HIS A 129 -10.08 -26.85 -22.58
C HIS A 129 -10.42 -25.83 -21.48
N ARG A 130 -10.82 -24.62 -21.89
CA ARG A 130 -11.10 -23.49 -20.99
C ARG A 130 -12.21 -23.79 -19.98
N ASP A 131 -13.27 -24.46 -20.40
CA ASP A 131 -14.40 -24.76 -19.52
C ASP A 131 -14.03 -25.72 -18.40
N LEU A 132 -13.13 -26.67 -18.67
CA LEU A 132 -12.63 -27.58 -17.65
C LEU A 132 -11.86 -26.83 -16.56
N VAL A 133 -11.09 -25.82 -16.94
CA VAL A 133 -10.37 -24.96 -15.97
C VAL A 133 -11.37 -24.09 -15.22
N LYS A 134 -12.35 -23.48 -15.93
CA LYS A 134 -13.41 -22.69 -15.31
C LYS A 134 -14.24 -23.47 -14.29
N GLU A 135 -14.58 -24.71 -14.60
CA GLU A 135 -15.32 -25.58 -13.67
C GLU A 135 -14.54 -25.81 -12.37
N ARG A 136 -13.26 -26.19 -12.46
CA ARG A 136 -12.41 -26.39 -11.28
C ARG A 136 -12.25 -25.12 -10.47
N VAL A 137 -12.01 -24.00 -11.15
CA VAL A 137 -11.93 -22.68 -10.52
C VAL A 137 -13.24 -22.36 -9.78
N SER A 138 -14.38 -22.55 -10.43
CA SER A 138 -15.69 -22.28 -9.82
C SER A 138 -15.92 -23.12 -8.56
N ILE A 139 -15.59 -24.41 -8.59
CA ILE A 139 -15.71 -25.30 -7.42
C ILE A 139 -14.85 -24.77 -6.27
N MET A 140 -13.60 -24.37 -6.55
CA MET A 140 -12.67 -23.88 -5.54
C MET A 140 -13.07 -22.51 -4.98
N GLU A 141 -13.52 -21.57 -5.83
CA GLU A 141 -14.01 -20.26 -5.41
C GLU A 141 -15.29 -20.39 -4.56
N ARG A 142 -16.23 -21.23 -4.96
CA ARG A 142 -17.44 -21.55 -4.18
C ARG A 142 -17.13 -22.23 -2.85
N ALA A 143 -16.00 -22.95 -2.75
CA ALA A 143 -15.50 -23.48 -1.48
C ALA A 143 -14.81 -22.42 -0.60
N GLY A 144 -14.62 -21.18 -1.09
CA GLY A 144 -14.01 -20.06 -0.39
C GLY A 144 -12.49 -19.97 -0.55
N LEU A 145 -11.94 -20.52 -1.63
CA LEU A 145 -10.53 -20.43 -1.98
C LEU A 145 -10.28 -19.37 -3.05
N ASN A 146 -9.26 -18.57 -2.88
CA ASN A 146 -8.75 -17.65 -3.91
C ASN A 146 -7.52 -18.27 -4.57
N ILE A 147 -7.65 -18.64 -5.84
CA ILE A 147 -6.62 -19.37 -6.59
C ILE A 147 -5.48 -18.42 -6.96
N ASP A 148 -4.26 -18.75 -6.59
CA ASP A 148 -3.06 -17.97 -6.90
C ASP A 148 -2.40 -18.41 -8.22
N LYS A 149 -2.35 -19.72 -8.47
CA LYS A 149 -1.73 -20.31 -9.67
C LYS A 149 -2.57 -21.48 -10.18
N ILE A 150 -2.49 -21.73 -11.48
CA ILE A 150 -3.01 -22.94 -12.12
C ILE A 150 -1.84 -23.60 -12.81
N LEU A 151 -1.42 -24.78 -12.31
CA LEU A 151 -0.19 -25.46 -12.74
C LEU A 151 -0.50 -26.81 -13.41
N PHE A 152 0.36 -27.22 -14.31
CA PHE A 152 0.34 -28.54 -14.93
C PHE A 152 1.09 -29.56 -14.11
N VAL A 153 0.39 -30.61 -13.66
CA VAL A 153 0.95 -31.62 -12.74
C VAL A 153 2.23 -32.27 -13.28
N PRO A 154 2.28 -32.75 -14.55
CA PRO A 154 3.47 -33.44 -15.05
C PRO A 154 4.72 -32.60 -15.06
N GLU A 155 4.62 -31.27 -15.30
CA GLU A 155 5.78 -30.38 -15.20
C GLU A 155 6.29 -30.31 -13.75
N ALA A 156 5.38 -30.13 -12.80
CA ALA A 156 5.74 -30.06 -11.38
C ALA A 156 6.39 -31.36 -10.92
N GLN A 157 5.89 -32.50 -11.36
CA GLN A 157 6.47 -33.83 -11.08
C GLN A 157 7.87 -33.95 -11.71
N ALA A 158 8.04 -33.52 -12.95
CA ALA A 158 9.35 -33.51 -13.63
C ALA A 158 10.38 -32.68 -12.85
N ARG A 159 10.00 -31.48 -12.42
CA ARG A 159 10.86 -30.59 -11.61
C ARG A 159 11.16 -31.16 -10.23
N PHE A 160 10.16 -31.79 -9.61
CA PHE A 160 10.32 -32.43 -8.30
C PHE A 160 11.35 -33.57 -8.32
N TYR A 161 11.23 -34.50 -9.28
CA TYR A 161 12.17 -35.60 -9.44
C TYR A 161 13.55 -35.12 -9.90
N SER A 162 13.61 -34.14 -10.79
CA SER A 162 14.88 -33.55 -11.21
C SER A 162 15.66 -32.96 -10.04
N LYS A 163 14.98 -32.28 -9.12
CA LYS A 163 15.57 -31.74 -7.90
C LYS A 163 15.95 -32.86 -6.92
N GLY A 164 15.03 -33.80 -6.67
CA GLY A 164 15.21 -34.87 -5.69
C GLY A 164 16.33 -35.84 -6.04
N LEU A 165 16.43 -36.22 -7.31
CA LEU A 165 17.49 -37.10 -7.83
C LEU A 165 18.77 -36.34 -8.19
N ASN A 166 18.81 -35.02 -8.00
CA ASN A 166 19.94 -34.16 -8.33
C ASN A 166 20.44 -34.38 -9.78
N LEU A 167 19.51 -34.44 -10.72
CA LEU A 167 19.83 -34.75 -12.11
C LEU A 167 20.63 -33.62 -12.72
N LYS A 168 21.81 -33.95 -13.18
CA LYS A 168 22.67 -33.04 -13.97
C LYS A 168 22.10 -32.87 -15.38
N LYS A 169 22.42 -31.76 -16.04
CA LYS A 169 21.94 -31.44 -17.39
C LYS A 169 22.38 -32.46 -18.46
N ASP A 170 23.43 -33.21 -18.18
CA ASP A 170 24.05 -34.17 -19.12
C ASP A 170 23.55 -35.62 -18.95
N VAL A 171 22.57 -35.84 -18.07
CA VAL A 171 21.98 -37.18 -17.85
C VAL A 171 21.06 -37.51 -19.03
N PRO A 172 21.11 -38.75 -19.58
CA PRO A 172 20.18 -39.20 -20.60
C PRO A 172 18.73 -39.04 -20.17
N PRO A 173 17.76 -38.90 -21.10
CA PRO A 173 16.36 -38.88 -20.76
C PRO A 173 15.99 -40.09 -19.90
N PHE A 174 15.16 -39.84 -18.85
CA PHE A 174 14.64 -40.93 -18.06
C PHE A 174 13.12 -40.78 -17.90
N GLY A 175 12.44 -41.92 -17.71
CA GLY A 175 10.99 -41.98 -17.59
C GLY A 175 10.51 -41.98 -16.13
N ILE A 176 9.36 -41.40 -15.89
CA ILE A 176 8.59 -41.53 -14.65
C ILE A 176 7.23 -42.10 -14.98
N ILE A 177 6.80 -43.10 -14.22
CA ILE A 177 5.43 -43.63 -14.25
C ILE A 177 4.78 -43.33 -12.91
N ASP A 178 3.88 -42.39 -12.90
CA ASP A 178 3.13 -42.00 -11.70
C ASP A 178 1.77 -42.68 -11.71
N PHE A 179 1.54 -43.59 -10.78
CA PHE A 179 0.29 -44.31 -10.60
C PHE A 179 -0.63 -43.58 -9.61
N THR A 180 -1.80 -43.20 -10.08
CA THR A 180 -2.92 -42.79 -9.24
C THR A 180 -3.95 -43.92 -9.12
N LEU A 181 -5.01 -43.71 -8.34
CA LEU A 181 -6.04 -44.72 -8.15
C LEU A 181 -6.64 -45.21 -9.47
N ASN A 182 -6.98 -44.30 -10.37
CA ASN A 182 -7.76 -44.60 -11.61
C ASN A 182 -6.90 -44.57 -12.90
N ALA A 183 -5.69 -44.07 -12.86
CA ALA A 183 -4.86 -43.84 -14.04
C ALA A 183 -3.38 -43.87 -13.72
N ALA A 184 -2.55 -43.89 -14.78
CA ALA A 184 -1.12 -43.61 -14.67
C ALA A 184 -0.74 -42.48 -15.64
N SER A 185 0.36 -41.79 -15.31
CA SER A 185 0.99 -40.81 -16.18
C SER A 185 2.38 -41.28 -16.57
N PHE A 186 2.62 -41.39 -17.88
CA PHE A 186 3.95 -41.64 -18.45
C PHE A 186 4.61 -40.29 -18.74
N ILE A 187 5.74 -40.05 -18.11
CA ILE A 187 6.44 -38.75 -18.15
C ILE A 187 7.90 -39.01 -18.55
N VAL A 188 8.42 -38.25 -19.50
CA VAL A 188 9.85 -38.29 -19.80
C VAL A 188 10.47 -36.93 -19.47
N ILE A 189 11.61 -36.99 -18.82
CA ILE A 189 12.38 -35.83 -18.37
C ILE A 189 13.73 -35.82 -19.08
N SER A 190 14.14 -34.69 -19.58
CA SER A 190 15.48 -34.45 -20.08
C SER A 190 15.99 -33.09 -19.60
N LYS A 191 17.26 -32.99 -19.24
CA LYS A 191 17.92 -31.76 -18.79
C LYS A 191 17.16 -31.00 -17.67
N GLY A 192 16.41 -31.74 -16.85
CA GLY A 192 15.65 -31.19 -15.75
C GLY A 192 14.27 -30.60 -16.14
N SER A 193 13.85 -30.71 -17.39
CA SER A 193 12.56 -30.23 -17.89
C SER A 193 11.69 -31.37 -18.38
N LEU A 194 10.38 -31.15 -18.35
CA LEU A 194 9.40 -32.07 -18.94
C LEU A 194 9.59 -32.08 -20.45
N LEU A 195 9.81 -33.25 -21.03
CA LEU A 195 10.02 -33.42 -22.45
C LEU A 195 8.81 -34.07 -23.14
N PHE A 196 8.16 -35.01 -22.48
CA PHE A 196 7.01 -35.74 -23.00
C PHE A 196 6.09 -36.19 -21.88
N VAL A 197 4.79 -36.22 -22.14
CA VAL A 197 3.82 -36.75 -21.20
C VAL A 197 2.66 -37.42 -21.95
N ARG A 198 2.21 -38.57 -21.42
CA ARG A 198 1.03 -39.25 -21.91
C ARG A 198 0.23 -39.82 -20.76
N HIS A 199 -1.08 -39.66 -20.84
CA HIS A 199 -2.03 -40.27 -19.92
C HIS A 199 -2.27 -41.74 -20.29
N ILE A 200 -2.28 -42.62 -19.27
CA ILE A 200 -2.57 -44.05 -19.39
C ILE A 200 -3.81 -44.34 -18.55
N PRO A 201 -4.93 -44.79 -19.16
CA PRO A 201 -6.21 -45.05 -18.45
C PRO A 201 -6.19 -46.37 -17.66
N VAL A 202 -5.08 -46.69 -17.00
CA VAL A 202 -4.92 -47.87 -16.15
C VAL A 202 -4.27 -47.38 -14.83
N GLY A 203 -5.00 -47.49 -13.73
CA GLY A 203 -4.51 -47.10 -12.40
C GLY A 203 -4.39 -48.29 -11.45
N ILE A 204 -4.08 -47.99 -10.22
CA ILE A 204 -3.85 -48.99 -9.14
C ILE A 204 -5.12 -49.85 -8.95
N LYS A 205 -6.33 -49.24 -9.02
CA LYS A 205 -7.59 -49.93 -8.85
C LYS A 205 -7.77 -51.03 -9.91
N ALA A 206 -7.55 -50.72 -11.17
CA ALA A 206 -7.65 -51.71 -12.25
C ALA A 206 -6.64 -52.83 -12.11
N ILE A 207 -5.40 -52.53 -11.69
CA ILE A 207 -4.34 -53.52 -11.43
C ILE A 207 -4.74 -54.52 -10.32
N MET A 208 -5.41 -54.01 -9.27
CA MET A 208 -5.89 -54.85 -8.16
C MET A 208 -7.13 -55.72 -8.58
N GLU A 209 -7.93 -55.27 -9.52
CA GLU A 209 -9.17 -55.92 -9.95
C GLU A 209 -8.95 -57.07 -10.94
N GLY A 210 -7.83 -57.15 -11.67
CA GLY A 210 -7.64 -58.31 -12.55
C GLY A 210 -6.47 -58.28 -13.55
N ALA A 211 -6.23 -59.43 -14.16
CA ALA A 211 -5.11 -59.67 -15.08
C ALA A 211 -5.18 -58.93 -16.42
N ASP A 212 -6.36 -58.54 -16.89
CA ASP A 212 -6.52 -57.79 -18.12
C ASP A 212 -5.93 -56.40 -18.04
N ALA A 213 -5.84 -55.83 -16.82
CA ALA A 213 -5.24 -54.50 -16.61
C ALA A 213 -3.73 -54.52 -16.88
N LEU A 214 -3.05 -55.62 -16.58
CA LEU A 214 -1.60 -55.73 -16.85
C LEU A 214 -1.33 -55.72 -18.35
N SER A 215 -2.08 -56.45 -19.16
CA SER A 215 -1.93 -56.48 -20.61
C SER A 215 -2.20 -55.07 -21.22
N LYS A 216 -3.29 -54.43 -20.76
CA LYS A 216 -3.61 -53.05 -21.20
C LYS A 216 -2.53 -52.05 -20.82
N LEU A 217 -1.99 -52.18 -19.59
CA LEU A 217 -0.89 -51.30 -19.12
C LEU A 217 0.33 -51.49 -19.99
N GLN A 218 0.72 -52.74 -20.30
CA GLN A 218 1.87 -53.06 -21.16
C GLN A 218 1.73 -52.43 -22.54
N ASP A 219 0.55 -52.60 -23.14
CA ASP A 219 0.26 -52.06 -24.47
C ASP A 219 0.31 -50.53 -24.51
N GLU A 220 -0.27 -49.87 -23.48
CA GLU A 220 -0.26 -48.40 -23.40
C GLU A 220 1.13 -47.87 -23.06
N LEU A 221 1.92 -48.55 -22.23
CA LEU A 221 3.29 -48.18 -21.97
C LEU A 221 4.16 -48.29 -23.25
N LYS A 222 4.01 -49.42 -23.98
CA LYS A 222 4.71 -49.60 -25.26
C LYS A 222 4.31 -48.53 -26.26
N LYS A 223 3.04 -48.25 -26.47
CA LYS A 223 2.58 -47.16 -27.33
C LYS A 223 3.15 -45.80 -26.88
N SER A 224 3.28 -45.55 -25.58
CA SER A 224 3.84 -44.32 -25.05
C SER A 224 5.33 -44.19 -25.33
N MET A 225 6.10 -45.29 -25.21
CA MET A 225 7.51 -45.35 -25.54
C MET A 225 7.74 -45.14 -27.03
N ASP A 226 6.94 -45.83 -27.89
CA ASP A 226 7.00 -45.70 -29.34
C ASP A 226 6.65 -44.26 -29.78
N ALA A 227 5.60 -43.67 -29.21
CA ALA A 227 5.23 -42.29 -29.50
C ALA A 227 6.33 -41.28 -29.12
N PHE A 228 6.96 -41.45 -27.97
CA PHE A 228 8.11 -40.63 -27.57
C PHE A 228 9.26 -40.70 -28.56
N THR A 229 9.60 -41.93 -28.98
CA THR A 229 10.70 -42.16 -29.92
C THR A 229 10.41 -41.57 -31.30
N GLN A 230 9.14 -41.65 -31.75
CA GLN A 230 8.71 -41.11 -33.02
C GLN A 230 8.64 -39.57 -33.04
N GLU A 231 8.18 -38.95 -31.95
CA GLU A 231 8.06 -37.48 -31.90
C GLU A 231 9.43 -36.77 -31.84
N ASP A 232 10.40 -37.35 -31.12
CA ASP A 232 11.62 -36.60 -30.75
C ASP A 232 12.88 -37.13 -31.47
N GLY A 233 12.80 -38.27 -32.18
CA GLY A 233 13.93 -38.89 -32.80
C GLY A 233 15.03 -39.31 -31.81
N ASN A 234 14.74 -39.27 -30.51
CA ASN A 234 15.67 -39.60 -29.44
C ASN A 234 15.58 -41.07 -29.07
N ALA A 235 16.67 -41.62 -28.53
CA ALA A 235 16.64 -42.94 -27.92
C ALA A 235 15.66 -43.00 -26.77
N ALA A 236 14.94 -44.11 -26.61
CA ALA A 236 14.05 -44.34 -25.47
C ALA A 236 14.81 -44.18 -24.15
N PRO A 237 14.16 -43.70 -23.09
CA PRO A 237 14.78 -43.63 -21.77
C PRO A 237 15.36 -44.98 -21.32
N GLY A 238 16.60 -44.97 -20.85
CA GLY A 238 17.27 -46.21 -20.44
C GLY A 238 16.75 -46.80 -19.10
N SER A 239 16.03 -45.99 -18.32
CA SER A 239 15.44 -46.43 -17.04
C SER A 239 14.18 -45.60 -16.71
N TYR A 240 13.29 -46.26 -15.98
CA TYR A 240 12.02 -45.69 -15.55
C TYR A 240 11.90 -45.75 -14.01
N VAL A 241 11.40 -44.67 -13.45
CA VAL A 241 11.08 -44.54 -12.03
C VAL A 241 9.59 -44.71 -11.84
N VAL A 242 9.19 -45.64 -10.99
CA VAL A 242 7.78 -45.83 -10.60
C VAL A 242 7.55 -45.16 -9.25
N THR A 243 6.55 -44.31 -9.17
CA THR A 243 6.40 -43.40 -8.02
C THR A 243 5.57 -43.94 -6.86
N THR A 244 4.98 -45.11 -7.01
CA THR A 244 4.11 -45.69 -6.00
C THR A 244 4.85 -46.61 -5.03
N ALA A 245 4.35 -46.66 -3.79
CA ALA A 245 4.73 -47.67 -2.80
C ALA A 245 3.69 -48.81 -2.73
N ASN A 246 2.67 -48.83 -3.58
CA ASN A 246 1.62 -49.84 -3.57
C ASN A 246 2.16 -51.22 -3.97
N GLU A 247 1.89 -52.22 -3.15
CA GLU A 247 2.37 -53.59 -3.37
C GLU A 247 1.85 -54.22 -4.67
N ALA A 248 0.60 -53.93 -5.07
CA ALA A 248 0.03 -54.45 -6.31
C ALA A 248 0.84 -54.00 -7.53
N VAL A 249 1.27 -52.71 -7.54
CA VAL A 249 2.13 -52.17 -8.61
C VAL A 249 3.53 -52.78 -8.52
N ALA A 250 4.10 -52.93 -7.31
CA ALA A 250 5.41 -53.51 -7.15
C ALA A 250 5.45 -54.97 -7.66
N ASN A 251 4.38 -55.73 -7.46
CA ASN A 251 4.25 -57.14 -7.90
C ASN A 251 4.19 -57.29 -9.42
N ILE A 252 3.73 -56.30 -10.17
CA ILE A 252 3.68 -56.38 -11.66
C ILE A 252 4.97 -55.91 -12.33
N LEU A 253 5.87 -55.22 -11.62
CA LEU A 253 7.11 -54.67 -12.22
C LEU A 253 8.03 -55.74 -12.83
N PRO A 254 8.22 -56.95 -12.25
CA PRO A 254 8.99 -58.01 -12.89
C PRO A 254 8.45 -58.40 -14.27
N ALA A 255 7.13 -58.56 -14.39
CA ALA A 255 6.46 -58.87 -15.66
C ALA A 255 6.58 -57.73 -16.68
N LEU A 256 6.46 -56.47 -16.24
CA LEU A 256 6.66 -55.30 -17.06
C LEU A 256 8.11 -55.22 -17.58
N LYS A 257 9.10 -55.52 -16.73
CA LYS A 257 10.51 -55.53 -17.09
C LYS A 257 10.80 -56.57 -18.17
N GLU A 258 10.28 -57.77 -18.02
CA GLU A 258 10.49 -58.86 -18.97
C GLU A 258 9.89 -58.52 -20.36
N ASN A 259 8.63 -58.01 -20.38
CA ASN A 259 7.94 -57.70 -21.62
C ASN A 259 8.41 -56.46 -22.35
N LEU A 260 8.76 -55.40 -21.62
CA LEU A 260 9.18 -54.12 -22.21
C LEU A 260 10.69 -53.97 -22.35
N LYS A 261 11.47 -54.91 -21.79
CA LYS A 261 12.94 -54.95 -21.80
C LYS A 261 13.59 -53.63 -21.27
N VAL A 262 12.99 -53.02 -20.26
CA VAL A 262 13.45 -51.81 -19.63
C VAL A 262 13.59 -51.98 -18.11
N GLU A 263 14.47 -51.17 -17.51
CA GLU A 263 14.66 -51.18 -16.06
C GLU A 263 13.63 -50.29 -15.36
N PHE A 264 12.89 -50.86 -14.40
CA PHE A 264 11.97 -50.14 -13.49
C PHE A 264 12.58 -50.04 -12.11
N LYS A 265 12.61 -48.85 -11.55
CA LYS A 265 13.05 -48.61 -10.18
C LYS A 265 11.91 -47.99 -9.38
N VAL A 266 11.50 -48.62 -8.29
CA VAL A 266 10.53 -47.99 -7.40
C VAL A 266 11.24 -46.88 -6.62
N PHE A 267 10.70 -45.69 -6.70
CA PHE A 267 11.23 -44.56 -5.97
C PHE A 267 10.11 -43.80 -5.28
N GLU A 268 10.00 -43.98 -3.99
CA GLU A 268 9.01 -43.33 -3.17
C GLU A 268 9.31 -41.83 -3.09
N PHE A 269 8.37 -40.98 -3.55
CA PHE A 269 8.49 -39.53 -3.46
C PHE A 269 8.56 -39.04 -2.00
N SER A 270 8.08 -39.85 -1.04
CA SER A 270 8.17 -39.59 0.40
C SER A 270 9.58 -39.35 0.90
N LYS A 271 10.60 -39.89 0.22
CA LYS A 271 12.01 -39.71 0.57
C LYS A 271 12.53 -38.29 0.32
N PHE A 272 11.87 -37.54 -0.58
CA PHE A 272 12.20 -36.14 -0.90
C PHE A 272 11.42 -35.13 -0.09
N ILE A 273 10.52 -35.59 0.77
CA ILE A 273 9.67 -34.74 1.57
C ILE A 273 10.23 -34.67 2.98
N SER A 274 10.45 -33.43 3.45
CA SER A 274 10.73 -33.15 4.86
C SER A 274 9.44 -32.79 5.61
N GLY A 275 9.46 -32.68 6.91
CA GLY A 275 8.32 -32.28 7.73
C GLY A 275 7.95 -33.23 8.85
N SER A 276 6.82 -32.96 9.50
CA SER A 276 6.38 -33.75 10.67
C SER A 276 6.04 -35.21 10.32
N ALA A 277 6.19 -36.11 11.28
CA ALA A 277 5.93 -37.54 11.10
C ALA A 277 4.46 -37.84 10.79
N GLY A 278 3.53 -37.04 11.28
CA GLY A 278 2.08 -37.23 11.12
C GLY A 278 1.59 -37.26 9.67
N PRO A 279 1.85 -36.22 8.86
CA PRO A 279 1.46 -36.20 7.44
C PRO A 279 2.15 -37.31 6.63
N ARG A 280 3.42 -37.62 6.90
CA ARG A 280 4.13 -38.70 6.22
C ARG A 280 3.50 -40.07 6.54
N LYS A 281 3.16 -40.34 7.80
CA LYS A 281 2.49 -41.54 8.20
C LYS A 281 1.10 -41.69 7.55
N LYS A 282 0.36 -40.60 7.41
CA LYS A 282 -0.93 -40.57 6.69
C LYS A 282 -0.78 -40.94 5.22
N LEU A 283 0.28 -40.46 4.54
CA LEU A 283 0.55 -40.81 3.14
C LEU A 283 0.78 -42.33 2.99
N GLN A 284 1.48 -42.96 3.92
CA GLN A 284 1.82 -44.38 3.85
C GLN A 284 0.68 -45.27 4.30
N SER A 285 -0.03 -44.94 5.40
CA SER A 285 -1.00 -45.85 6.02
C SER A 285 -2.45 -45.64 5.52
N ASN A 286 -2.85 -44.40 5.23
CA ASN A 286 -4.25 -44.09 4.92
C ASN A 286 -4.51 -43.86 3.42
N PHE A 287 -3.48 -43.60 2.66
CA PHE A 287 -3.59 -43.22 1.26
C PHE A 287 -2.62 -44.00 0.35
N GLY A 288 -2.12 -45.17 0.83
CA GLY A 288 -1.18 -46.01 0.09
C GLY A 288 -1.67 -46.48 -1.28
N ASP A 289 -2.98 -46.41 -1.52
CA ASP A 289 -3.60 -46.78 -2.78
C ASP A 289 -3.61 -45.69 -3.81
N ASP A 290 -3.07 -44.47 -3.50
CA ASP A 290 -3.13 -43.32 -4.43
C ASP A 290 -1.90 -42.43 -4.26
N SER A 291 -1.32 -41.99 -5.35
CA SER A 291 -0.23 -41.03 -5.32
C SER A 291 -0.73 -39.63 -4.91
N PHE A 292 0.00 -38.98 -4.01
CA PHE A 292 -0.19 -37.57 -3.67
C PHE A 292 0.83 -36.65 -4.33
N LEU A 293 1.63 -37.21 -5.25
CA LEU A 293 2.62 -36.44 -5.97
C LEU A 293 1.98 -35.34 -6.83
N ASP A 294 0.76 -35.57 -7.30
CA ASP A 294 -0.05 -34.59 -8.06
C ASP A 294 -0.38 -33.31 -7.30
N VAL A 295 -0.34 -33.31 -5.97
CA VAL A 295 -0.58 -32.11 -5.14
C VAL A 295 0.69 -31.66 -4.39
N ILE A 296 1.60 -32.58 -4.07
CA ILE A 296 2.84 -32.24 -3.32
C ILE A 296 3.88 -31.62 -4.26
N ALA A 297 4.08 -32.18 -5.45
CA ALA A 297 5.06 -31.65 -6.40
C ALA A 297 4.73 -30.19 -6.83
N PRO A 298 3.48 -29.83 -7.18
CA PRO A 298 3.12 -28.45 -7.48
C PRO A 298 3.31 -27.50 -6.30
N ALA A 299 3.01 -27.91 -5.06
CA ALA A 299 3.24 -27.10 -3.88
C ALA A 299 4.73 -26.77 -3.68
N THR A 300 5.58 -27.78 -3.82
CA THR A 300 7.03 -27.65 -3.60
C THR A 300 7.77 -27.01 -4.76
N MET A 301 7.25 -27.13 -5.99
CA MET A 301 7.86 -26.61 -7.22
C MET A 301 7.16 -25.37 -7.79
N ALA A 302 6.21 -24.77 -7.08
CA ALA A 302 5.34 -23.67 -7.54
C ALA A 302 6.08 -22.50 -8.18
N ASN A 303 7.30 -22.21 -7.77
CA ASN A 303 8.12 -21.11 -8.28
C ASN A 303 9.07 -21.53 -9.41
N LYS A 304 9.11 -22.81 -9.76
CA LYS A 304 9.98 -23.38 -10.81
C LYS A 304 9.21 -23.83 -12.05
N CYS A 305 7.89 -23.95 -11.96
CA CYS A 305 7.05 -24.29 -13.10
C CYS A 305 6.91 -23.08 -14.03
N GLU A 306 7.05 -23.34 -15.32
CA GLU A 306 6.95 -22.37 -16.42
C GLU A 306 5.54 -22.32 -16.99
N ILE A 307 4.82 -23.47 -17.00
CA ILE A 307 3.46 -23.57 -17.49
C ILE A 307 2.51 -22.89 -16.52
N SER A 308 1.81 -21.87 -17.00
CA SER A 308 0.69 -21.23 -16.33
C SER A 308 -0.58 -21.38 -17.19
N LEU A 309 -1.58 -22.05 -16.63
CA LEU A 309 -2.87 -22.28 -17.29
C LEU A 309 -3.97 -21.34 -16.75
N MET A 310 -3.55 -20.19 -16.21
CA MET A 310 -4.48 -19.20 -15.69
C MET A 310 -5.11 -18.42 -16.85
N PRO A 311 -6.45 -18.32 -16.92
CA PRO A 311 -7.13 -17.50 -17.90
C PRO A 311 -6.71 -16.02 -17.81
N ASP A 312 -6.62 -15.35 -18.97
CA ASP A 312 -6.18 -13.95 -19.04
C ASP A 312 -7.03 -13.01 -18.17
N GLU A 313 -8.35 -13.30 -18.09
CA GLU A 313 -9.27 -12.52 -17.26
C GLU A 313 -8.92 -12.60 -15.76
N MET A 314 -8.48 -13.77 -15.30
CA MET A 314 -8.04 -13.98 -13.92
C MET A 314 -6.69 -13.32 -13.67
N VAL A 315 -5.79 -13.34 -14.65
CA VAL A 315 -4.51 -12.64 -14.57
C VAL A 315 -4.72 -11.14 -14.45
N LEU A 316 -5.58 -10.57 -15.32
CA LEU A 316 -5.91 -9.14 -15.27
C LEU A 316 -6.55 -8.74 -13.95
N LYS A 317 -7.56 -9.51 -13.48
CA LYS A 317 -8.20 -9.25 -12.18
C LYS A 317 -7.19 -9.21 -11.04
N LYS A 318 -6.29 -10.18 -10.99
CA LYS A 318 -5.23 -10.23 -9.96
C LYS A 318 -4.23 -9.10 -10.06
N THR A 319 -3.87 -8.70 -11.27
CA THR A 319 -2.94 -7.58 -11.47
C THR A 319 -3.56 -6.29 -10.95
N VAL A 320 -4.84 -6.06 -11.27
CA VAL A 320 -5.60 -4.89 -10.77
C VAL A 320 -5.73 -4.93 -9.24
N GLU A 321 -6.12 -6.08 -8.66
CA GLU A 321 -6.23 -6.24 -7.21
C GLU A 321 -4.88 -6.01 -6.49
N ARG A 322 -3.78 -6.50 -7.07
CA ARG A 322 -2.44 -6.29 -6.54
C ARG A 322 -2.02 -4.84 -6.61
N GLN A 323 -2.21 -4.18 -7.76
CA GLN A 323 -1.92 -2.76 -7.93
C GLN A 323 -2.75 -1.88 -6.99
N SER A 324 -4.05 -2.18 -6.86
CA SER A 324 -4.93 -1.49 -5.91
C SER A 324 -4.45 -1.65 -4.46
N ARG A 325 -4.03 -2.85 -4.08
CA ARG A 325 -3.50 -3.12 -2.73
C ARG A 325 -2.16 -2.43 -2.49
N GLU A 326 -1.26 -2.45 -3.47
CA GLU A 326 0.03 -1.75 -3.38
C GLU A 326 -0.18 -0.23 -3.33
N ALA A 327 -1.11 0.32 -4.12
CA ALA A 327 -1.49 1.73 -4.09
C ALA A 327 -2.13 2.12 -2.75
N SER A 328 -3.01 1.30 -2.19
CA SER A 328 -3.62 1.57 -0.88
C SER A 328 -2.60 1.54 0.26
N MET A 329 -1.67 0.60 0.24
CA MET A 329 -0.59 0.53 1.24
C MET A 329 0.37 1.72 1.14
N SER A 330 0.72 2.15 -0.08
CA SER A 330 1.56 3.34 -0.28
C SER A 330 0.83 4.62 0.14
N GLY A 331 -0.48 4.72 -0.09
CA GLY A 331 -1.33 5.82 0.37
C GLY A 331 -1.38 5.91 1.91
N VAL A 332 -1.58 4.79 2.60
CA VAL A 332 -1.55 4.73 4.07
C VAL A 332 -0.18 5.13 4.62
N ALA A 333 0.90 4.64 4.00
CA ALA A 333 2.26 5.00 4.40
C ALA A 333 2.54 6.50 4.21
N ALA A 334 2.06 7.10 3.11
CA ALA A 334 2.19 8.53 2.84
C ALA A 334 1.42 9.38 3.86
N ILE A 335 0.18 8.98 4.21
CA ILE A 335 -0.62 9.65 5.25
C ILE A 335 0.09 9.55 6.60
N PHE A 336 0.63 8.39 6.96
CA PHE A 336 1.37 8.20 8.21
C PHE A 336 2.63 9.07 8.26
N LEU A 337 3.35 9.16 7.15
CA LEU A 337 4.52 10.05 7.03
C LEU A 337 4.13 11.53 7.18
N MET A 338 3.02 11.96 6.55
CA MET A 338 2.47 13.32 6.71
C MET A 338 2.12 13.63 8.17
N LEU A 339 1.49 12.69 8.87
CA LEU A 339 1.16 12.85 10.29
C LEU A 339 2.42 12.94 11.16
N LEU A 340 3.46 12.14 10.87
CA LEU A 340 4.74 12.22 11.57
C LEU A 340 5.43 13.58 11.34
N VAL A 341 5.49 14.04 10.08
CA VAL A 341 6.10 15.34 9.74
C VAL A 341 5.29 16.48 10.37
N GLY A 342 3.96 16.44 10.28
CA GLY A 342 3.07 17.41 10.92
C GLY A 342 3.24 17.45 12.44
N GLY A 343 3.32 16.28 13.08
CA GLY A 343 3.59 16.16 14.52
C GLY A 343 4.97 16.72 14.92
N MET A 344 5.97 16.48 14.08
CA MET A 344 7.33 17.01 14.30
C MET A 344 7.39 18.54 14.18
N ILE A 345 6.68 19.11 13.19
CA ILE A 345 6.54 20.55 13.01
C ILE A 345 5.79 21.16 14.19
N MET A 346 4.64 20.58 14.58
CA MET A 346 3.86 21.04 15.74
C MET A 346 4.67 20.96 17.04
N SER A 347 5.38 19.87 17.25
CA SER A 347 6.29 19.71 18.40
C SER A 347 7.39 20.77 18.41
N ASN A 348 7.99 21.08 17.26
CA ASN A 348 9.02 22.10 17.13
C ASN A 348 8.46 23.50 17.42
N ILE A 349 7.27 23.83 16.90
CA ILE A 349 6.60 25.11 17.16
C ILE A 349 6.27 25.23 18.66
N TYR A 350 5.69 24.20 19.25
CA TYR A 350 5.33 24.18 20.69
C TYR A 350 6.58 24.29 21.59
N PHE A 351 7.65 23.58 21.26
CA PHE A 351 8.91 23.65 22.00
C PHE A 351 9.57 25.02 21.89
N LYS A 352 9.55 25.59 20.68
CA LYS A 352 10.11 26.91 20.41
C LYS A 352 9.33 28.00 21.11
N ASP A 353 8.01 27.93 21.09
CA ASP A 353 7.11 28.90 21.76
C ASP A 353 7.25 28.81 23.29
N THR A 354 7.25 27.62 23.87
CA THR A 354 7.44 27.41 25.31
C THR A 354 8.84 27.81 25.76
N PHE A 355 9.88 27.49 24.99
CA PHE A 355 11.27 27.83 25.30
C PHE A 355 11.53 29.33 25.16
N LEU A 356 11.01 29.97 24.08
CA LEU A 356 11.12 31.42 23.91
C LEU A 356 10.37 32.18 25.00
N ASN A 357 9.14 31.80 25.29
CA ASN A 357 8.33 32.46 26.32
C ASN A 357 8.94 32.31 27.71
N LYS A 358 9.53 31.16 28.02
CA LYS A 358 10.18 30.93 29.31
C LYS A 358 11.49 31.74 29.40
N ASN A 359 12.35 31.68 28.40
CA ASN A 359 13.62 32.44 28.42
C ASN A 359 13.42 33.95 28.33
N LEU A 360 12.47 34.43 27.51
CA LEU A 360 12.11 35.83 27.44
C LEU A 360 11.54 36.32 28.77
N ARG A 361 10.63 35.60 29.41
CA ARG A 361 10.11 35.97 30.73
C ARG A 361 11.21 36.02 31.81
N GLU A 362 12.10 35.04 31.85
CA GLU A 362 13.20 35.00 32.83
C GLU A 362 14.25 36.09 32.62
N GLN A 363 14.58 36.44 31.37
CA GLN A 363 15.55 37.47 31.03
C GLN A 363 14.99 38.89 31.15
N PHE A 364 13.71 39.10 30.82
CA PHE A 364 13.11 40.43 30.83
C PHE A 364 12.30 40.75 32.12
N ALA A 365 12.03 39.76 32.99
CA ALA A 365 11.36 40.01 34.27
C ALA A 365 12.07 41.05 35.13
N PRO A 366 13.41 41.05 35.31
CA PRO A 366 14.12 42.08 36.11
C PRO A 366 14.12 43.43 35.39
N GLN A 367 14.13 43.49 34.08
CA GLN A 367 14.12 44.74 33.33
C GLN A 367 12.72 45.40 33.31
N LYS A 368 11.62 44.63 33.41
CA LYS A 368 10.27 45.18 33.49
C LYS A 368 10.10 46.05 34.75
N GLU A 369 10.62 45.64 35.89
CA GLU A 369 10.56 46.40 37.13
C GLU A 369 11.36 47.71 37.03
N GLN A 370 12.50 47.71 36.31
CA GLN A 370 13.27 48.91 36.04
C GLN A 370 12.57 49.87 35.09
N VAL A 371 11.94 49.34 34.04
CA VAL A 371 11.14 50.14 33.07
C VAL A 371 9.93 50.76 33.76
N GLU A 372 9.19 50.06 34.59
CA GLU A 372 8.06 50.61 35.37
C GLU A 372 8.50 51.67 36.36
N LYS A 373 9.68 51.51 37.00
CA LYS A 373 10.25 52.55 37.85
C LYS A 373 10.66 53.78 37.02
N LEU A 374 11.26 53.59 35.87
CA LEU A 374 11.66 54.73 34.98
C LEU A 374 10.42 55.47 34.45
N GLU A 375 9.37 54.73 34.01
CA GLU A 375 8.09 55.34 33.58
C GLU A 375 7.44 56.13 34.70
N SER A 376 7.43 55.57 35.92
CA SER A 376 6.89 56.30 37.06
C SER A 376 7.67 57.56 37.41
N GLN A 377 9.01 57.55 37.26
CA GLN A 377 9.88 58.72 37.43
C GLN A 377 9.67 59.75 36.31
N MET A 378 9.58 59.29 35.04
CA MET A 378 9.26 60.17 33.92
C MET A 378 7.91 60.85 34.08
N ASN A 379 6.90 60.14 34.52
CA ASN A 379 5.57 60.71 34.76
C ASN A 379 5.59 61.74 35.90
N LYS A 380 6.38 61.52 36.96
CA LYS A 380 6.60 62.52 38.00
C LYS A 380 7.28 63.75 37.46
N VAL A 381 8.31 63.61 36.65
CA VAL A 381 9.06 64.73 36.03
C VAL A 381 8.13 65.51 35.05
N LYS A 382 7.29 64.82 34.27
CA LYS A 382 6.29 65.48 33.40
C LYS A 382 5.31 66.29 34.21
N LEU A 383 4.81 65.76 35.34
CA LEU A 383 3.88 66.43 36.20
C LEU A 383 4.49 67.72 36.81
N VAL A 384 5.72 67.62 37.34
CA VAL A 384 6.45 68.78 37.89
C VAL A 384 6.76 69.83 36.82
N ARG A 385 7.15 69.43 35.61
CA ARG A 385 7.33 70.40 34.47
C ARG A 385 6.01 71.07 34.10
N GLY A 386 4.89 70.38 34.08
CA GLY A 386 3.59 70.94 33.81
C GLY A 386 3.24 72.04 34.85
N PHE A 387 3.42 71.75 36.14
CA PHE A 387 3.15 72.73 37.18
C PHE A 387 4.07 73.96 37.12
N LEU A 388 5.33 73.80 36.79
CA LEU A 388 6.29 74.93 36.67
C LEU A 388 5.98 75.81 35.46
N ALA A 389 5.64 75.22 34.33
CA ALA A 389 5.28 75.98 33.14
C ALA A 389 4.05 76.87 33.33
N HIS A 390 3.00 76.40 33.97
CA HIS A 390 1.80 77.21 34.24
C HIS A 390 2.05 78.34 35.24
N ARG A 391 2.94 78.19 36.19
CA ARG A 391 3.23 79.21 37.19
C ARG A 391 3.97 80.41 36.62
N MET A 392 4.86 80.26 35.65
CA MET A 392 5.58 81.33 34.98
C MET A 392 4.61 82.15 34.09
N VAL A 393 3.78 81.49 33.34
CA VAL A 393 2.82 82.13 32.43
C VAL A 393 1.81 83.01 33.19
N SER A 394 1.37 82.61 34.36
CA SER A 394 0.39 83.39 35.18
C SER A 394 0.97 84.75 35.68
N LEU A 395 2.28 84.78 36.02
CA LEU A 395 2.94 86.04 36.42
C LEU A 395 3.11 86.99 35.26
N ASP A 396 3.43 86.48 34.09
CA ASP A 396 3.61 87.31 32.86
C ASP A 396 2.25 87.92 32.40
N ILE A 397 1.18 87.14 32.53
CA ILE A 397 -0.18 87.67 32.24
C ILE A 397 -0.56 88.85 33.18
N ILE A 398 -0.31 88.70 34.47
CA ILE A 398 -0.60 89.77 35.44
C ILE A 398 0.25 91.00 35.16
N HIS A 399 1.51 90.81 34.78
CA HIS A 399 2.39 91.90 34.47
C HIS A 399 1.93 92.67 33.22
N GLU A 400 1.60 91.97 32.20
CA GLU A 400 1.13 92.58 30.95
C GLU A 400 -0.23 93.31 31.14
N LEU A 401 -1.15 92.69 31.88
CA LEU A 401 -2.43 93.32 32.24
C LEU A 401 -2.19 94.59 33.04
N TYR A 402 -1.26 94.58 33.96
CA TYR A 402 -0.88 95.80 34.75
C TYR A 402 -0.41 96.89 33.85
N THR A 403 0.35 96.58 32.82
CA THR A 403 0.93 97.55 31.89
C THR A 403 -0.06 98.19 30.96
N ILE A 404 -1.03 97.37 30.50
CA ILE A 404 -2.05 97.77 29.46
C ILE A 404 -3.30 98.39 30.06
N THR A 405 -3.62 98.09 31.34
CA THR A 405 -4.87 98.56 32.00
C THR A 405 -4.82 100.04 32.28
N PRO A 406 -5.68 100.92 31.72
CA PRO A 406 -5.73 102.28 32.05
C PRO A 406 -6.13 102.58 33.46
N HIS A 407 -5.71 103.71 34.04
CA HIS A 407 -5.99 104.09 35.44
C HIS A 407 -7.51 104.31 35.73
N SER A 408 -8.32 104.39 34.71
CA SER A 408 -9.78 104.49 34.80
C SER A 408 -10.52 103.17 34.88
N ILE A 409 -9.77 102.05 34.73
CA ILE A 409 -10.31 100.67 34.76
C ILE A 409 -9.82 99.98 36.01
N TYR A 410 -10.72 99.35 36.73
CA TYR A 410 -10.38 98.52 37.89
C TYR A 410 -10.81 97.07 37.60
N LEU A 411 -9.83 96.14 37.63
CA LEU A 411 -10.08 94.71 37.46
C LEU A 411 -10.40 94.13 38.86
N ASN A 412 -11.53 93.37 38.92
CA ASN A 412 -12.02 92.74 40.15
C ASN A 412 -11.57 91.29 40.27
N ASP A 413 -11.57 90.57 39.15
CA ASP A 413 -11.18 89.17 39.09
C ASP A 413 -10.49 88.85 37.78
N ILE A 414 -9.58 87.85 37.86
CA ILE A 414 -8.82 87.30 36.70
C ILE A 414 -8.83 85.82 36.85
N ALA A 415 -9.52 85.14 35.93
CA ALA A 415 -9.56 83.70 35.86
C ALA A 415 -8.88 83.21 34.56
N MET A 416 -8.13 82.12 34.67
CA MET A 416 -7.51 81.43 33.48
C MET A 416 -7.95 79.99 33.48
N ASP A 417 -8.47 79.54 32.36
CA ASP A 417 -8.87 78.14 32.17
C ASP A 417 -7.68 77.28 31.65
N GLU A 418 -7.84 75.98 31.74
CA GLU A 418 -6.80 75.02 31.29
C GLU A 418 -6.43 75.18 29.82
N ASP A 419 -7.33 75.68 28.97
CA ASP A 419 -7.14 75.91 27.56
C ASP A 419 -6.41 77.23 27.24
N GLY A 420 -5.94 77.96 28.25
CA GLY A 420 -5.22 79.23 28.09
C GLY A 420 -6.13 80.44 27.74
N THR A 421 -7.41 80.29 27.97
CA THR A 421 -8.37 81.37 27.89
C THR A 421 -8.40 82.13 29.19
N VAL A 422 -8.22 83.45 29.13
CA VAL A 422 -8.24 84.34 30.28
C VAL A 422 -9.50 85.16 30.27
N THR A 423 -10.25 85.16 31.35
CA THR A 423 -11.40 86.00 31.56
C THR A 423 -11.11 87.01 32.64
N ILE A 424 -11.37 88.27 32.37
CA ILE A 424 -11.19 89.38 33.33
C ILE A 424 -12.53 90.10 33.55
N ASP A 425 -12.84 90.35 34.80
CA ASP A 425 -13.98 91.16 35.23
C ASP A 425 -13.55 92.47 35.80
N GLY A 426 -14.24 93.53 35.49
CA GLY A 426 -13.87 94.87 35.99
C GLY A 426 -14.96 95.90 35.82
N ILE A 427 -14.60 97.09 36.28
CA ILE A 427 -15.44 98.32 36.17
C ILE A 427 -14.66 99.47 35.53
N SER A 428 -15.31 100.22 34.68
CA SER A 428 -14.77 101.42 34.03
C SER A 428 -15.74 102.64 34.20
N ASN A 429 -15.18 103.82 34.10
CA ASN A 429 -15.98 105.09 34.15
C ASN A 429 -16.91 105.26 32.96
N SER A 430 -16.66 104.64 31.81
CA SER A 430 -17.51 104.68 30.63
C SER A 430 -17.43 103.48 29.73
N MET A 431 -18.48 103.21 28.98
CA MET A 431 -18.52 102.10 28.02
C MET A 431 -17.52 102.26 26.90
N SER A 432 -17.22 103.47 26.50
CA SER A 432 -16.24 103.77 25.46
C SER A 432 -14.79 103.38 25.87
N GLU A 433 -14.47 103.56 27.14
CA GLU A 433 -13.17 103.10 27.72
C GLU A 433 -13.03 101.57 27.72
N VAL A 434 -14.13 100.82 28.00
CA VAL A 434 -14.13 99.38 27.92
C VAL A 434 -13.80 98.85 26.53
N PHE A 435 -14.39 99.46 25.49
CA PHE A 435 -14.08 99.08 24.11
C PHE A 435 -12.64 99.46 23.69
N SER A 436 -12.14 100.61 24.15
CA SER A 436 -10.78 101.01 23.91
C SER A 436 -9.80 100.05 24.60
N TYR A 437 -10.15 99.50 25.79
CA TYR A 437 -9.36 98.54 26.53
C TYR A 437 -9.35 97.16 25.87
N VAL A 438 -10.50 96.70 25.33
CA VAL A 438 -10.53 95.45 24.52
C VAL A 438 -9.63 95.60 23.31
N LYS A 439 -9.61 96.70 22.65
CA LYS A 439 -8.68 96.95 21.55
C LYS A 439 -7.22 96.91 22.01
N SER A 440 -6.91 97.58 23.11
CA SER A 440 -5.52 97.53 23.69
C SER A 440 -5.10 96.15 24.11
N LEU A 441 -6.00 95.28 24.55
CA LEU A 441 -5.76 93.90 24.85
C LEU A 441 -5.47 93.11 23.54
N ASP A 442 -6.23 93.35 22.49
CA ASP A 442 -6.04 92.64 21.19
C ASP A 442 -4.79 93.16 20.44
N ASP A 443 -4.38 94.37 20.67
CA ASP A 443 -3.15 94.99 20.13
C ASP A 443 -1.88 94.53 20.90
N SER A 444 -2.00 93.79 22.00
CA SER A 444 -0.88 93.29 22.78
C SER A 444 -0.22 92.08 22.06
N ALA A 445 1.09 92.00 22.19
CA ALA A 445 1.85 90.86 21.65
C ALA A 445 1.55 89.53 22.40
N MET A 446 0.94 89.60 23.58
CA MET A 446 0.76 88.46 24.50
C MET A 446 -0.69 87.93 24.45
N PHE A 447 -1.64 88.74 24.01
CA PHE A 447 -3.05 88.41 23.96
C PHE A 447 -3.61 88.45 22.53
N LYS A 448 -4.60 87.66 22.26
CA LYS A 448 -5.29 87.60 20.96
C LYS A 448 -6.76 87.23 21.18
N GLU A 449 -7.56 87.59 20.21
CA GLU A 449 -9.01 87.32 20.21
C GLU A 449 -9.74 87.94 21.46
N ALA A 450 -9.36 89.13 21.84
CA ALA A 450 -10.02 89.82 22.94
C ALA A 450 -11.44 90.25 22.59
N GLN A 451 -12.41 89.72 23.33
CA GLN A 451 -13.85 90.02 23.08
C GLN A 451 -14.55 90.35 24.39
N THR A 452 -15.50 91.24 24.29
CA THR A 452 -16.39 91.57 25.41
C THR A 452 -17.48 90.52 25.54
N LYS A 453 -17.50 89.77 26.63
CA LYS A 453 -18.51 88.77 26.91
C LYS A 453 -19.81 89.39 27.47
N SER A 454 -19.67 90.36 28.34
CA SER A 454 -20.82 91.13 28.83
C SER A 454 -20.39 92.55 29.22
N THR A 455 -21.32 93.53 29.05
CA THR A 455 -21.16 94.87 29.61
C THR A 455 -22.50 95.38 30.14
N THR A 456 -22.51 95.86 31.34
CA THR A 456 -23.71 96.35 32.02
C THR A 456 -23.38 97.66 32.77
N THR A 457 -24.33 98.55 32.79
CA THR A 457 -24.22 99.82 33.60
C THR A 457 -24.70 99.55 35.03
N LYS A 458 -23.79 99.73 36.05
CA LYS A 458 -24.10 99.66 37.47
C LYS A 458 -23.85 100.96 38.15
N LYS A 459 -24.54 101.20 39.27
CA LYS A 459 -24.23 102.35 40.15
C LYS A 459 -23.19 101.93 41.17
N ASP A 460 -22.02 102.59 41.16
CA ASP A 460 -21.03 102.44 42.22
C ASP A 460 -20.77 103.84 42.84
N ASN A 461 -20.87 103.85 44.16
CA ASN A 461 -20.71 105.12 44.94
C ASN A 461 -21.46 106.31 44.39
N GLY A 462 -22.67 106.11 43.81
CA GLY A 462 -23.55 107.19 43.28
C GLY A 462 -23.23 107.67 41.88
N LYS A 463 -22.23 107.10 41.17
CA LYS A 463 -21.90 107.36 39.78
C LYS A 463 -22.23 106.15 38.93
N ASP A 464 -22.70 106.36 37.72
CA ASP A 464 -22.94 105.27 36.78
C ASP A 464 -21.53 104.84 36.20
N VAL A 465 -21.21 103.52 36.42
CA VAL A 465 -19.98 102.88 35.95
C VAL A 465 -20.35 101.74 35.00
N ALA A 466 -19.52 101.41 34.04
CA ALA A 466 -19.66 100.29 33.10
C ALA A 466 -18.92 99.07 33.73
N ALA A 467 -19.68 98.06 34.11
CA ALA A 467 -19.14 96.77 34.50
C ALA A 467 -18.98 95.89 33.23
N PHE A 468 -17.87 95.24 33.10
CA PHE A 468 -17.53 94.44 31.93
C PHE A 468 -16.93 93.09 32.31
N GLU A 469 -17.12 92.13 31.43
CA GLU A 469 -16.46 90.82 31.37
C GLU A 469 -15.81 90.70 29.98
N ILE A 470 -14.51 90.51 29.95
CA ILE A 470 -13.70 90.39 28.71
C ILE A 470 -13.01 89.03 28.74
N GLU A 471 -13.06 88.33 27.61
CA GLU A 471 -12.40 87.04 27.41
C GLU A 471 -11.37 87.22 26.30
N PHE A 472 -10.16 86.67 26.51
CA PHE A 472 -9.10 86.65 25.50
C PHE A 472 -8.25 85.42 25.66
N LYS A 473 -7.49 85.02 24.62
CA LYS A 473 -6.58 83.91 24.57
C LYS A 473 -5.15 84.37 24.63
N LEU A 474 -4.29 83.57 25.19
CA LEU A 474 -2.86 83.82 25.12
C LEU A 474 -2.36 83.58 23.68
N ALA A 475 -1.49 84.48 23.19
CA ALA A 475 -0.78 84.27 21.93
C ALA A 475 0.22 83.15 22.15
N ASP A 476 0.29 82.19 21.19
CA ASP A 476 1.24 81.09 21.26
C ASP A 476 2.67 81.63 21.38
N THR A 477 3.19 81.66 22.58
CA THR A 477 4.59 81.89 22.83
C THR A 477 5.35 80.68 22.37
N LYS A 478 6.19 80.77 21.33
CA LYS A 478 7.12 79.74 20.93
C LYS A 478 7.91 79.27 22.14
N GLU A 479 7.88 77.97 22.42
CA GLU A 479 8.79 77.35 23.40
C GLU A 479 10.22 77.82 23.12
N PRO A 480 10.95 78.25 24.15
CA PRO A 480 12.38 78.43 24.00
C PRO A 480 13.00 77.01 23.87
N ALA A 481 13.86 76.83 22.88
CA ALA A 481 14.54 75.63 22.47
C ALA A 481 15.28 74.92 23.58
#